data_a45c9d30aeb58c3ea49ada7b74fa367d
#
_entry.id   a45c9d30aeb58c3ea49ada7b74fa367d
#
_cell.length_a   1.000
_cell.length_b   1.000
_cell.length_c   1.000
_cell.angle_alpha   90.00
_cell.angle_beta   90.00
_cell.angle_gamma   90.00
#
_symmetry.space_group_name_H-M   'P 1'
#
loop_
_entity.id
_entity.type
_entity.pdbx_description
1 polymer ?
#
loop_
_entity_poly.entity_id
_entity_poly.type
_entity_poly.pdbx_seq_one_letter_code
_entity_poly.pdbx_strand_id
1 'polypeptide(L)'
;MGKIIALANQKGGVGKTTTTINLAASLATLNKKVLVIDADPQANASSGLGLDIKSLKYSIYECMIDGVNIRDAVLPTMVKNLDIVCSHIDLVGAELELLNVENRDRVLQNTLKEIKANYDFVLIDCSPSLGLITVNALTAADSIIIPVQSEYFALEGISKLLNTIKIIKSKLNPHLEIEGFLLTMYDSRLRLANQIYEELKRHFREMVFTTVIQRNIKLSEAPSHGLPVLLYDAESRGAINHMQLAQELIDKNR
;
A
#
# COMPACT_ATOMS: atom_id res chain seq x y z
N MET A 1 10.33 15.42 6.01
CA MET A 1 9.13 15.59 5.15
C MET A 1 8.58 14.20 4.91
N GLY A 2 7.27 13.97 5.17
CA GLY A 2 6.69 12.63 5.09
C GLY A 2 6.88 11.97 3.72
N LYS A 3 7.17 10.68 3.69
CA LYS A 3 7.33 9.90 2.45
C LYS A 3 6.03 9.21 2.09
N ILE A 4 5.55 9.42 0.85
CA ILE A 4 4.36 8.75 0.32
C ILE A 4 4.80 7.51 -0.46
N ILE A 5 4.29 6.34 -0.06
CA ILE A 5 4.63 5.06 -0.68
C ILE A 5 3.35 4.37 -1.13
N ALA A 6 3.22 4.10 -2.43
CA ALA A 6 2.11 3.29 -2.95
C ALA A 6 2.44 1.80 -2.88
N LEU A 7 1.48 0.98 -2.48
CA LEU A 7 1.58 -0.48 -2.57
C LEU A 7 0.72 -0.95 -3.74
N ALA A 8 1.33 -1.28 -4.87
CA ALA A 8 0.61 -1.61 -6.09
C ALA A 8 1.14 -2.85 -6.81
N ASN A 9 0.21 -3.61 -7.36
CA ASN A 9 0.46 -4.71 -8.30
C ASN A 9 -0.86 -5.00 -9.03
N GLN A 10 -0.79 -5.26 -10.34
CA GLN A 10 -1.97 -5.61 -11.18
C GLN A 10 -2.62 -6.93 -10.74
N LYS A 11 -1.85 -7.86 -10.19
CA LYS A 11 -2.36 -9.14 -9.74
C LYS A 11 -3.10 -8.98 -8.42
N GLY A 12 -4.35 -9.46 -8.36
CA GLY A 12 -5.10 -9.61 -7.13
C GLY A 12 -4.49 -10.68 -6.21
N GLY A 13 -4.69 -10.54 -4.90
CA GLY A 13 -4.28 -11.57 -3.94
C GLY A 13 -2.78 -11.69 -3.66
N VAL A 14 -1.94 -10.75 -4.12
CA VAL A 14 -0.49 -10.76 -3.86
C VAL A 14 -0.10 -10.19 -2.50
N GLY A 15 -1.05 -9.82 -1.66
CA GLY A 15 -0.81 -9.31 -0.31
C GLY A 15 -0.56 -7.80 -0.22
N LYS A 16 -1.06 -6.99 -1.17
CA LYS A 16 -0.99 -5.51 -1.10
C LYS A 16 -1.57 -5.00 0.22
N THR A 17 -2.86 -5.19 0.42
CA THR A 17 -3.59 -4.75 1.62
C THR A 17 -3.01 -5.32 2.90
N THR A 18 -2.70 -6.64 2.91
CA THR A 18 -2.05 -7.29 4.05
C THR A 18 -0.73 -6.61 4.40
N THR A 19 0.09 -6.28 3.39
CA THR A 19 1.36 -5.59 3.59
C THR A 19 1.11 -4.16 4.07
N THR A 20 0.17 -3.42 3.47
CA THR A 20 -0.16 -2.03 3.87
C THR A 20 -0.51 -1.95 5.34
N ILE A 21 -1.49 -2.76 5.79
CA ILE A 21 -1.95 -2.79 7.19
C ILE A 21 -0.79 -3.11 8.15
N ASN A 22 -0.08 -4.18 7.87
CA ASN A 22 0.90 -4.71 8.83
C ASN A 22 2.22 -3.94 8.82
N LEU A 23 2.64 -3.41 7.66
CA LEU A 23 3.77 -2.49 7.58
C LEU A 23 3.46 -1.17 8.30
N ALA A 24 2.25 -0.60 8.09
CA ALA A 24 1.83 0.62 8.77
C ALA A 24 1.83 0.45 10.30
N ALA A 25 1.24 -0.65 10.79
CA ALA A 25 1.22 -0.96 12.23
C ALA A 25 2.62 -1.16 12.79
N SER A 26 3.52 -1.82 12.03
CA SER A 26 4.91 -2.04 12.45
C SER A 26 5.71 -0.74 12.49
N LEU A 27 5.57 0.14 11.48
CA LEU A 27 6.20 1.47 11.47
C LEU A 27 5.72 2.33 12.66
N ALA A 28 4.41 2.31 12.93
CA ALA A 28 3.82 3.05 14.05
C ALA A 28 4.35 2.55 15.41
N THR A 29 4.54 1.24 15.56
CA THR A 29 5.15 0.63 16.75
C THR A 29 6.63 1.04 16.92
N LEU A 30 7.33 1.30 15.81
CA LEU A 30 8.69 1.88 15.78
C LEU A 30 8.69 3.42 15.93
N ASN A 31 7.62 3.98 16.52
CA ASN A 31 7.44 5.40 16.81
C ASN A 31 7.43 6.32 15.57
N LYS A 32 7.05 5.81 14.39
CA LYS A 32 6.78 6.64 13.22
C LYS A 32 5.32 7.07 13.21
N LYS A 33 5.05 8.30 12.79
CA LYS A 33 3.68 8.75 12.51
C LYS A 33 3.30 8.28 11.12
N VAL A 34 2.27 7.44 11.01
CA VAL A 34 1.87 6.78 9.77
C VAL A 34 0.42 7.10 9.44
N LEU A 35 0.16 7.40 8.17
CA LEU A 35 -1.17 7.49 7.60
C LEU A 35 -1.34 6.40 6.54
N VAL A 36 -2.43 5.67 6.61
CA VAL A 36 -2.88 4.79 5.53
C VAL A 36 -3.95 5.53 4.72
N ILE A 37 -3.81 5.49 3.40
CA ILE A 37 -4.87 5.88 2.45
C ILE A 37 -5.36 4.60 1.81
N ASP A 38 -6.60 4.22 2.10
CA ASP A 38 -7.24 3.09 1.42
C ASP A 38 -7.82 3.58 0.09
N ALA A 39 -7.19 3.20 -1.02
CA ALA A 39 -7.57 3.58 -2.37
C ALA A 39 -8.14 2.37 -3.17
N ASP A 40 -8.62 1.35 -2.47
CA ASP A 40 -9.35 0.22 -3.05
C ASP A 40 -10.85 0.35 -2.70
N PRO A 41 -11.78 0.41 -3.67
CA PRO A 41 -13.22 0.48 -3.42
C PRO A 41 -13.76 -0.66 -2.52
N GLN A 42 -13.02 -1.77 -2.41
CA GLN A 42 -13.39 -2.88 -1.51
C GLN A 42 -13.15 -2.55 -0.03
N ALA A 43 -12.46 -1.46 0.29
CA ALA A 43 -12.21 -0.96 1.64
C ALA A 43 -11.61 -2.02 2.60
N ASN A 44 -10.77 -2.92 2.05
CA ASN A 44 -10.18 -4.02 2.82
C ASN A 44 -9.13 -3.53 3.83
N ALA A 45 -8.40 -2.44 3.56
CA ALA A 45 -7.48 -1.86 4.52
C ALA A 45 -8.25 -1.20 5.67
N SER A 46 -9.34 -0.52 5.35
CA SER A 46 -10.23 0.12 6.34
C SER A 46 -10.82 -0.89 7.31
N SER A 47 -11.48 -1.93 6.81
CA SER A 47 -12.06 -2.99 7.64
C SER A 47 -11.00 -3.81 8.38
N GLY A 48 -9.86 -4.07 7.75
CA GLY A 48 -8.75 -4.80 8.35
C GLY A 48 -8.05 -4.05 9.49
N LEU A 49 -8.23 -2.72 9.60
CA LEU A 49 -7.83 -1.89 10.74
C LEU A 49 -8.97 -1.62 11.73
N GLY A 50 -10.09 -2.29 11.58
CA GLY A 50 -11.20 -2.28 12.53
C GLY A 50 -12.17 -1.09 12.39
N LEU A 51 -12.14 -0.36 11.25
CA LEU A 51 -13.05 0.75 11.02
C LEU A 51 -14.41 0.25 10.51
N ASP A 52 -15.49 0.82 11.03
CA ASP A 52 -16.84 0.57 10.52
C ASP A 52 -17.13 1.46 9.31
N ILE A 53 -17.01 0.87 8.12
CA ILE A 53 -17.17 1.57 6.84
C ILE A 53 -18.58 2.16 6.70
N LYS A 54 -19.59 1.55 7.33
CA LYS A 54 -20.99 2.00 7.22
C LYS A 54 -21.27 3.29 8.00
N SER A 55 -20.46 3.61 8.98
CA SER A 55 -20.61 4.78 9.85
C SER A 55 -19.71 5.96 9.46
N LEU A 56 -18.98 5.85 8.34
CA LEU A 56 -18.08 6.90 7.87
C LEU A 56 -18.86 8.16 7.52
N LYS A 57 -18.37 9.31 7.99
CA LYS A 57 -18.85 10.61 7.56
C LYS A 57 -18.25 11.01 6.21
N TYR A 58 -16.95 10.76 6.06
CA TYR A 58 -16.19 11.03 4.85
C TYR A 58 -15.18 9.89 4.61
N SER A 59 -14.94 9.60 3.34
CA SER A 59 -13.95 8.67 2.86
C SER A 59 -12.98 9.36 1.90
N ILE A 60 -12.06 8.63 1.31
CA ILE A 60 -11.18 9.16 0.26
C ILE A 60 -11.98 9.61 -0.98
N TYR A 61 -13.18 9.06 -1.20
CA TYR A 61 -14.05 9.44 -2.30
C TYR A 61 -14.43 10.92 -2.19
N GLU A 62 -15.01 11.37 -1.07
CA GLU A 62 -15.42 12.75 -0.87
C GLU A 62 -14.22 13.72 -0.91
N CYS A 63 -13.05 13.27 -0.47
CA CYS A 63 -11.84 14.07 -0.58
C CYS A 63 -11.39 14.28 -2.02
N MET A 64 -11.60 13.29 -2.90
CA MET A 64 -11.18 13.35 -4.30
C MET A 64 -12.23 14.00 -5.22
N ILE A 65 -13.52 13.85 -4.91
CA ILE A 65 -14.63 14.25 -5.79
C ILE A 65 -15.33 15.51 -5.28
N ASP A 66 -15.69 15.56 -4.00
CA ASP A 66 -16.50 16.64 -3.43
C ASP A 66 -15.64 17.76 -2.81
N GLY A 67 -14.31 17.62 -2.85
CA GLY A 67 -13.40 18.63 -2.31
C GLY A 67 -13.40 18.73 -0.79
N VAL A 68 -13.82 17.68 -0.10
CA VAL A 68 -13.72 17.61 1.37
C VAL A 68 -12.25 17.65 1.78
N ASN A 69 -11.94 18.47 2.81
CA ASN A 69 -10.57 18.52 3.33
C ASN A 69 -10.18 17.17 3.90
N ILE A 70 -9.07 16.62 3.44
CA ILE A 70 -8.61 15.28 3.85
C ILE A 70 -8.46 15.15 5.38
N ARG A 71 -8.16 16.23 6.09
CA ARG A 71 -8.07 16.23 7.56
C ARG A 71 -9.37 15.83 8.24
N ASP A 72 -10.51 16.14 7.61
CA ASP A 72 -11.83 15.80 8.13
C ASP A 72 -12.20 14.33 7.92
N ALA A 73 -11.46 13.64 7.04
CA ALA A 73 -11.62 12.20 6.74
C ALA A 73 -10.60 11.32 7.46
N VAL A 74 -9.60 11.91 8.14
CA VAL A 74 -8.62 11.14 8.92
C VAL A 74 -9.27 10.59 10.17
N LEU A 75 -9.11 9.28 10.38
CA LEU A 75 -9.58 8.57 11.56
C LEU A 75 -8.41 7.90 12.29
N PRO A 76 -8.37 7.96 13.63
CA PRO A 76 -7.40 7.19 14.41
C PRO A 76 -7.72 5.71 14.36
N THR A 77 -6.70 4.86 14.42
CA THR A 77 -6.85 3.41 14.58
C THR A 77 -6.58 3.00 16.04
N MET A 78 -6.74 1.70 16.33
CA MET A 78 -6.34 1.14 17.63
C MET A 78 -4.82 1.13 17.84
N VAL A 79 -4.03 1.30 16.80
CA VAL A 79 -2.57 1.35 16.87
C VAL A 79 -2.15 2.81 17.09
N LYS A 80 -1.46 3.08 18.19
CA LYS A 80 -0.91 4.42 18.46
C LYS A 80 0.01 4.86 17.31
N ASN A 81 -0.08 6.12 16.89
CA ASN A 81 0.65 6.74 15.77
C ASN A 81 0.24 6.22 14.37
N LEU A 82 -0.86 5.50 14.25
CA LEU A 82 -1.40 5.05 12.98
C LEU A 82 -2.80 5.60 12.78
N ASP A 83 -2.95 6.43 11.76
CA ASP A 83 -4.23 6.96 11.29
C ASP A 83 -4.56 6.38 9.90
N ILE A 84 -5.83 6.50 9.50
CA ILE A 84 -6.32 6.07 8.20
C ILE A 84 -7.32 7.06 7.60
N VAL A 85 -7.28 7.22 6.28
CA VAL A 85 -8.40 7.70 5.47
C VAL A 85 -9.01 6.47 4.80
N CYS A 86 -10.25 6.18 5.18
CA CYS A 86 -10.95 4.99 4.73
C CYS A 86 -11.41 5.11 3.27
N SER A 87 -11.61 3.96 2.64
CA SER A 87 -12.31 3.85 1.36
C SER A 87 -13.81 3.57 1.53
N HIS A 88 -14.55 3.75 0.46
CA HIS A 88 -15.95 3.38 0.34
C HIS A 88 -16.24 2.85 -1.08
N ILE A 89 -17.31 2.07 -1.23
CA ILE A 89 -17.70 1.50 -2.54
C ILE A 89 -17.94 2.56 -3.61
N ASP A 90 -18.35 3.77 -3.20
CA ASP A 90 -18.57 4.91 -4.11
C ASP A 90 -17.31 5.31 -4.87
N LEU A 91 -16.13 4.93 -4.38
CA LEU A 91 -14.86 5.13 -5.11
C LEU A 91 -14.85 4.45 -6.49
N VAL A 92 -15.73 3.46 -6.75
CA VAL A 92 -15.95 2.91 -8.10
C VAL A 92 -16.48 3.99 -9.04
N GLY A 93 -17.37 4.86 -8.56
CA GLY A 93 -17.92 5.97 -9.33
C GLY A 93 -16.88 7.05 -9.65
N ALA A 94 -15.92 7.24 -8.78
CA ALA A 94 -14.90 8.28 -8.92
C ALA A 94 -14.11 8.16 -10.24
N GLU A 95 -13.88 6.95 -10.77
CA GLU A 95 -13.21 6.78 -12.07
C GLU A 95 -13.99 7.41 -13.23
N LEU A 96 -15.33 7.39 -13.18
CA LEU A 96 -16.19 8.01 -14.18
C LEU A 96 -16.30 9.53 -13.97
N GLU A 97 -16.45 9.96 -12.73
CA GLU A 97 -16.60 11.36 -12.35
C GLU A 97 -15.35 12.17 -12.64
N LEU A 98 -14.18 11.60 -12.36
CA LEU A 98 -12.89 12.21 -12.66
C LEU A 98 -12.62 12.38 -14.16
N LEU A 99 -13.33 11.68 -15.07
CA LEU A 99 -13.10 11.81 -16.52
C LEU A 99 -13.24 13.26 -17.03
N ASN A 100 -14.10 14.04 -16.40
CA ASN A 100 -14.39 15.42 -16.79
C ASN A 100 -13.63 16.45 -15.92
N VAL A 101 -12.80 16.01 -14.99
CA VAL A 101 -12.03 16.89 -14.09
C VAL A 101 -10.70 17.25 -14.74
N GLU A 102 -10.38 18.54 -14.75
CA GLU A 102 -9.07 19.02 -15.20
C GLU A 102 -7.96 18.49 -14.29
N ASN A 103 -6.85 18.01 -14.89
CA ASN A 103 -5.74 17.38 -14.15
C ASN A 103 -6.19 16.21 -13.27
N ARG A 104 -7.17 15.44 -13.74
CA ARG A 104 -7.79 14.30 -13.04
C ARG A 104 -6.81 13.26 -12.50
N ASP A 105 -5.63 13.16 -13.07
CA ASP A 105 -4.53 12.27 -12.68
C ASP A 105 -3.71 12.79 -11.49
N ARG A 106 -3.98 14.03 -11.01
CA ARG A 106 -3.26 14.69 -9.91
C ARG A 106 -4.15 15.02 -8.71
N VAL A 107 -5.40 14.61 -8.72
CA VAL A 107 -6.37 14.93 -7.66
C VAL A 107 -5.85 14.44 -6.31
N LEU A 108 -5.48 13.17 -6.19
CA LEU A 108 -4.96 12.61 -4.93
C LEU A 108 -3.63 13.29 -4.52
N GLN A 109 -2.76 13.62 -5.48
CA GLN A 109 -1.54 14.37 -5.18
C GLN A 109 -1.84 15.71 -4.53
N ASN A 110 -2.83 16.45 -5.04
CA ASN A 110 -3.23 17.73 -4.48
C ASN A 110 -3.88 17.56 -3.10
N THR A 111 -4.75 16.57 -2.95
CA THR A 111 -5.41 16.22 -1.68
C THR A 111 -4.38 15.92 -0.58
N LEU A 112 -3.32 15.17 -0.88
CA LEU A 112 -2.30 14.78 0.11
C LEU A 112 -1.32 15.89 0.48
N LYS A 113 -1.19 16.96 -0.31
CA LYS A 113 -0.27 18.08 -0.02
C LYS A 113 -0.50 18.70 1.36
N GLU A 114 -1.75 18.79 1.79
CA GLU A 114 -2.13 19.44 3.04
C GLU A 114 -1.77 18.65 4.29
N ILE A 115 -1.56 17.33 4.15
CA ILE A 115 -1.41 16.42 5.30
C ILE A 115 -0.05 15.71 5.34
N LYS A 116 0.64 15.59 4.20
CA LYS A 116 1.92 14.87 4.07
C LYS A 116 2.93 15.24 5.16
N ALA A 117 3.02 16.52 5.51
CA ALA A 117 4.00 17.02 6.48
C ALA A 117 3.75 16.57 7.94
N ASN A 118 2.55 16.06 8.24
CA ASN A 118 2.16 15.67 9.59
C ASN A 118 2.60 14.22 9.92
N TYR A 119 3.02 13.46 8.92
CA TYR A 119 3.39 12.05 9.02
C TYR A 119 4.81 11.80 8.56
N ASP A 120 5.44 10.77 9.11
CA ASP A 120 6.74 10.26 8.62
C ASP A 120 6.54 9.44 7.34
N PHE A 121 5.47 8.62 7.31
CA PHE A 121 5.09 7.79 6.16
C PHE A 121 3.60 7.93 5.86
N VAL A 122 3.26 7.99 4.57
CA VAL A 122 1.89 7.83 4.06
C VAL A 122 1.90 6.61 3.16
N LEU A 123 1.15 5.57 3.50
CA LEU A 123 1.04 4.34 2.71
C LEU A 123 -0.29 4.34 1.95
N ILE A 124 -0.25 4.17 0.64
CA ILE A 124 -1.46 4.10 -0.20
C ILE A 124 -1.70 2.64 -0.60
N ASP A 125 -2.81 2.05 -0.12
CA ASP A 125 -3.26 0.72 -0.55
C ASP A 125 -3.99 0.81 -1.88
N CYS A 126 -3.40 0.28 -2.94
CA CYS A 126 -3.96 0.37 -4.29
C CYS A 126 -4.79 -0.86 -4.63
N SER A 127 -5.89 -0.65 -5.37
CA SER A 127 -6.65 -1.75 -5.98
C SER A 127 -5.78 -2.54 -6.99
N PRO A 128 -6.18 -3.77 -7.37
CA PRO A 128 -5.46 -4.53 -8.38
C PRO A 128 -5.64 -3.99 -9.81
N SER A 129 -6.55 -3.05 -10.02
CA SER A 129 -6.71 -2.39 -11.32
C SER A 129 -5.60 -1.36 -11.56
N LEU A 130 -5.26 -1.11 -12.82
CA LEU A 130 -4.47 0.06 -13.23
C LEU A 130 -5.38 1.18 -13.75
N GLY A 131 -6.55 1.36 -13.13
CA GLY A 131 -7.49 2.43 -13.41
C GLY A 131 -6.99 3.80 -12.95
N LEU A 132 -7.85 4.81 -13.11
CA LEU A 132 -7.51 6.20 -12.83
C LEU A 132 -7.16 6.43 -11.35
N ILE A 133 -7.75 5.68 -10.42
CA ILE A 133 -7.43 5.78 -8.98
C ILE A 133 -5.99 5.32 -8.73
N THR A 134 -5.56 4.20 -9.32
CA THR A 134 -4.17 3.73 -9.21
C THR A 134 -3.18 4.70 -9.89
N VAL A 135 -3.56 5.30 -11.02
CA VAL A 135 -2.75 6.36 -11.64
C VAL A 135 -2.60 7.56 -10.70
N ASN A 136 -3.66 7.99 -10.02
CA ASN A 136 -3.62 9.03 -9.01
C ASN A 136 -2.70 8.66 -7.84
N ALA A 137 -2.79 7.44 -7.33
CA ALA A 137 -1.93 6.95 -6.25
C ALA A 137 -0.44 7.00 -6.64
N LEU A 138 -0.09 6.51 -7.83
CA LEU A 138 1.29 6.53 -8.33
C LEU A 138 1.78 7.94 -8.70
N THR A 139 0.88 8.83 -9.10
CA THR A 139 1.21 10.24 -9.36
C THR A 139 1.50 10.99 -8.05
N ALA A 140 0.81 10.65 -6.97
CA ALA A 140 0.99 11.25 -5.65
C ALA A 140 2.19 10.67 -4.88
N ALA A 141 2.61 9.44 -5.19
CA ALA A 141 3.63 8.72 -4.44
C ALA A 141 5.05 9.22 -4.74
N ASP A 142 5.91 9.20 -3.73
CA ASP A 142 7.36 9.37 -3.90
C ASP A 142 7.99 8.06 -4.38
N SER A 143 7.47 6.91 -3.91
CA SER A 143 7.95 5.59 -4.32
C SER A 143 6.84 4.53 -4.27
N ILE A 144 7.15 3.35 -4.85
CA ILE A 144 6.23 2.21 -4.91
C ILE A 144 6.89 0.96 -4.33
N ILE A 145 6.21 0.28 -3.40
CA ILE A 145 6.49 -1.10 -3.02
C ILE A 145 5.65 -2.02 -3.91
N ILE A 146 6.29 -3.03 -4.48
CA ILE A 146 5.65 -4.00 -5.37
C ILE A 146 5.63 -5.37 -4.68
N PRO A 147 4.51 -5.73 -4.01
CA PRO A 147 4.36 -7.09 -3.46
C PRO A 147 4.29 -8.11 -4.58
N VAL A 148 5.10 -9.18 -4.47
CA VAL A 148 5.24 -10.23 -5.47
C VAL A 148 5.01 -11.58 -4.82
N GLN A 149 3.93 -12.26 -5.21
CA GLN A 149 3.71 -13.65 -4.80
C GLN A 149 4.59 -14.57 -5.63
N SER A 150 5.22 -15.56 -4.98
CA SER A 150 6.15 -16.51 -5.62
C SER A 150 5.41 -17.56 -6.46
N GLU A 151 4.80 -17.14 -7.58
CA GLU A 151 4.06 -17.98 -8.52
C GLU A 151 4.57 -17.80 -9.94
N TYR A 152 4.26 -18.77 -10.83
CA TYR A 152 4.78 -18.87 -12.20
C TYR A 152 4.61 -17.56 -13.03
N PHE A 153 3.46 -16.91 -12.96
CA PHE A 153 3.19 -15.68 -13.72
C PHE A 153 3.65 -14.39 -13.04
N ALA A 154 4.42 -14.47 -11.94
CA ALA A 154 4.84 -13.28 -11.18
C ALA A 154 5.66 -12.30 -12.04
N LEU A 155 6.62 -12.79 -12.80
CA LEU A 155 7.52 -11.97 -13.62
C LEU A 155 6.81 -11.29 -14.80
N GLU A 156 5.81 -11.94 -15.41
CA GLU A 156 5.00 -11.32 -16.47
C GLU A 156 4.18 -10.13 -15.93
N GLY A 157 3.53 -10.32 -14.77
CA GLY A 157 2.78 -9.25 -14.11
C GLY A 157 3.65 -8.04 -13.75
N ILE A 158 4.88 -8.29 -13.30
CA ILE A 158 5.87 -7.23 -12.99
C ILE A 158 6.20 -6.44 -14.25
N SER A 159 6.45 -7.09 -15.38
CA SER A 159 6.80 -6.40 -16.64
C SER A 159 5.72 -5.42 -17.09
N LYS A 160 4.45 -5.80 -16.98
CA LYS A 160 3.31 -4.91 -17.30
C LYS A 160 3.26 -3.71 -16.35
N LEU A 161 3.43 -3.93 -15.06
CA LEU A 161 3.45 -2.86 -14.05
C LEU A 161 4.64 -1.91 -14.28
N LEU A 162 5.83 -2.42 -14.57
CA LEU A 162 7.01 -1.59 -14.87
C LEU A 162 6.80 -0.68 -16.08
N ASN A 163 6.12 -1.17 -17.12
CA ASN A 163 5.75 -0.34 -18.27
C ASN A 163 4.80 0.79 -17.85
N THR A 164 3.82 0.51 -17.00
CA THR A 164 2.91 1.55 -16.46
C THR A 164 3.68 2.57 -15.62
N ILE A 165 4.56 2.13 -14.73
CA ILE A 165 5.44 3.01 -13.93
C ILE A 165 6.28 3.90 -14.86
N LYS A 166 6.86 3.35 -15.93
CA LYS A 166 7.62 4.12 -16.92
C LYS A 166 6.80 5.22 -17.59
N ILE A 167 5.53 4.92 -17.95
CA ILE A 167 4.61 5.91 -18.53
C ILE A 167 4.30 7.00 -17.50
N ILE A 168 4.00 6.65 -16.26
CA ILE A 168 3.73 7.62 -15.19
C ILE A 168 4.95 8.49 -14.92
N LYS A 169 6.15 7.92 -14.81
CA LYS A 169 7.40 8.68 -14.67
C LYS A 169 7.61 9.68 -15.79
N SER A 170 7.34 9.28 -17.03
CA SER A 170 7.59 10.14 -18.19
C SER A 170 6.59 11.28 -18.35
N LYS A 171 5.34 11.12 -17.87
CA LYS A 171 4.25 12.07 -18.17
C LYS A 171 3.70 12.80 -16.93
N LEU A 172 3.69 12.16 -15.76
CA LEU A 172 2.95 12.62 -14.60
C LEU A 172 3.84 12.87 -13.38
N ASN A 173 4.71 11.92 -13.03
CA ASN A 173 5.53 11.97 -11.83
C ASN A 173 6.98 11.52 -12.12
N PRO A 174 7.86 12.42 -12.59
CA PRO A 174 9.25 12.08 -12.91
C PRO A 174 10.07 11.57 -11.70
N HIS A 175 9.64 11.90 -10.50
CA HIS A 175 10.31 11.54 -9.24
C HIS A 175 9.87 10.21 -8.65
N LEU A 176 8.86 9.53 -9.23
CA LEU A 176 8.41 8.24 -8.73
C LEU A 176 9.54 7.21 -8.80
N GLU A 177 9.90 6.62 -7.68
CA GLU A 177 10.94 5.60 -7.59
C GLU A 177 10.35 4.22 -7.23
N ILE A 178 11.10 3.15 -7.52
CA ILE A 178 10.77 1.82 -7.00
C ILE A 178 11.44 1.69 -5.63
N GLU A 179 10.62 1.67 -4.57
CA GLU A 179 11.10 1.42 -3.20
C GLU A 179 11.67 0.02 -3.05
N GLY A 180 10.94 -0.94 -3.60
CA GLY A 180 11.42 -2.31 -3.68
C GLY A 180 10.36 -3.32 -4.08
N PHE A 181 10.85 -4.50 -4.50
CA PHE A 181 10.05 -5.70 -4.70
C PHE A 181 10.03 -6.50 -3.41
N LEU A 182 8.83 -6.80 -2.90
CA LEU A 182 8.62 -7.54 -1.67
C LEU A 182 8.05 -8.93 -1.98
N LEU A 183 8.80 -9.99 -1.71
CA LEU A 183 8.24 -11.34 -1.80
C LEU A 183 7.24 -11.57 -0.68
N THR A 184 6.05 -12.02 -1.07
CA THR A 184 4.94 -12.34 -0.17
C THR A 184 4.55 -13.81 -0.30
N MET A 185 3.91 -14.36 0.75
CA MET A 185 3.50 -15.77 0.83
C MET A 185 4.65 -16.73 0.48
N TYR A 186 5.87 -16.31 0.83
CA TYR A 186 7.08 -17.07 0.51
C TYR A 186 7.15 -18.35 1.35
N ASP A 187 7.49 -19.46 0.68
CA ASP A 187 7.78 -20.73 1.32
C ASP A 187 9.12 -21.25 0.77
N SER A 188 10.15 -21.21 1.62
CA SER A 188 11.52 -21.60 1.27
C SER A 188 11.67 -23.09 0.89
N ARG A 189 10.68 -23.92 1.22
CA ARG A 189 10.64 -25.35 0.85
C ARG A 189 10.27 -25.57 -0.61
N LEU A 190 9.64 -24.55 -1.24
CA LEU A 190 9.20 -24.63 -2.63
C LEU A 190 10.32 -24.17 -3.58
N ARG A 191 10.73 -25.08 -4.47
CA ARG A 191 11.75 -24.79 -5.50
C ARG A 191 11.37 -23.57 -6.35
N LEU A 192 10.10 -23.46 -6.74
CA LEU A 192 9.61 -22.35 -7.54
C LEU A 192 9.76 -21.01 -6.81
N ALA A 193 9.47 -20.97 -5.51
CA ALA A 193 9.59 -19.74 -4.72
C ALA A 193 11.04 -19.25 -4.68
N ASN A 194 11.99 -20.18 -4.48
CA ASN A 194 13.41 -19.87 -4.51
C ASN A 194 13.87 -19.39 -5.89
N GLN A 195 13.41 -20.03 -6.97
CA GLN A 195 13.74 -19.62 -8.33
C GLN A 195 13.26 -18.20 -8.63
N ILE A 196 12.03 -17.85 -8.24
CA ILE A 196 11.49 -16.49 -8.45
C ILE A 196 12.27 -15.46 -7.63
N TYR A 197 12.64 -15.80 -6.39
CA TYR A 197 13.48 -14.93 -5.56
C TYR A 197 14.83 -14.64 -6.22
N GLU A 198 15.52 -15.67 -6.69
CA GLU A 198 16.81 -15.53 -7.38
C GLU A 198 16.69 -14.76 -8.71
N GLU A 199 15.62 -14.99 -9.48
CA GLU A 199 15.34 -14.25 -10.70
C GLU A 199 15.10 -12.75 -10.41
N LEU A 200 14.30 -12.42 -9.39
CA LEU A 200 14.11 -11.03 -8.97
C LEU A 200 15.43 -10.39 -8.55
N LYS A 201 16.24 -11.07 -7.74
CA LYS A 201 17.56 -10.57 -7.34
C LYS A 201 18.50 -10.39 -8.51
N ARG A 202 18.49 -11.31 -9.50
CA ARG A 202 19.30 -11.20 -10.70
C ARG A 202 18.97 -9.96 -11.54
N HIS A 203 17.66 -9.64 -11.68
CA HIS A 203 17.20 -8.54 -12.52
C HIS A 203 17.15 -7.19 -11.79
N PHE A 204 16.81 -7.19 -10.51
CA PHE A 204 16.52 -5.96 -9.75
C PHE A 204 17.47 -5.71 -8.57
N ARG A 205 18.36 -6.64 -8.28
CA ARG A 205 19.46 -6.49 -7.29
C ARG A 205 18.99 -5.88 -5.96
N GLU A 206 19.50 -4.69 -5.64
CA GLU A 206 19.23 -3.97 -4.38
C GLU A 206 17.80 -3.44 -4.25
N MET A 207 17.02 -3.45 -5.36
CA MET A 207 15.61 -3.12 -5.30
C MET A 207 14.73 -4.26 -4.75
N VAL A 208 15.29 -5.44 -4.48
CA VAL A 208 14.54 -6.53 -3.82
C VAL A 208 14.78 -6.43 -2.31
N PHE A 209 13.69 -6.32 -1.54
CA PHE A 209 13.80 -6.34 -0.08
C PHE A 209 14.49 -7.62 0.38
N THR A 210 15.36 -7.48 1.39
CA THR A 210 16.00 -8.63 2.05
C THR A 210 14.96 -9.41 2.85
N THR A 211 14.04 -8.68 3.47
CA THR A 211 12.91 -9.24 4.19
C THR A 211 11.91 -9.87 3.21
N VAL A 212 11.44 -11.07 3.51
CA VAL A 212 10.36 -11.76 2.81
C VAL A 212 9.18 -11.99 3.76
N ILE A 213 7.95 -11.87 3.26
CA ILE A 213 6.76 -12.18 4.05
C ILE A 213 6.39 -13.65 3.80
N GLN A 214 6.66 -14.48 4.80
CA GLN A 214 6.35 -15.91 4.74
C GLN A 214 4.85 -16.17 4.75
N ARG A 215 4.43 -17.27 4.12
CA ARG A 215 3.04 -17.72 4.22
C ARG A 215 2.70 -17.99 5.69
N ASN A 216 1.69 -17.30 6.22
CA ASN A 216 1.28 -17.40 7.62
C ASN A 216 -0.22 -17.20 7.75
N ILE A 217 -0.90 -18.16 8.40
CA ILE A 217 -2.35 -18.14 8.56
C ILE A 217 -2.84 -16.96 9.40
N LYS A 218 -2.02 -16.49 10.35
CA LYS A 218 -2.36 -15.35 11.22
C LYS A 218 -2.57 -14.06 10.44
N LEU A 219 -1.88 -13.89 9.30
CA LEU A 219 -2.10 -12.75 8.39
C LEU A 219 -3.48 -12.79 7.71
N SER A 220 -4.08 -13.97 7.58
CA SER A 220 -5.41 -14.13 7.00
C SER A 220 -6.51 -14.07 8.07
N GLU A 221 -6.20 -14.47 9.30
CA GLU A 221 -7.15 -14.45 10.44
C GLU A 221 -7.31 -13.03 11.02
N ALA A 222 -6.21 -12.31 11.22
CA ALA A 222 -6.19 -11.01 11.90
C ALA A 222 -7.20 -9.99 11.33
N PRO A 223 -7.36 -9.82 9.99
CA PRO A 223 -8.33 -8.87 9.43
C PRO A 223 -9.79 -9.19 9.80
N SER A 224 -10.16 -10.47 10.02
CA SER A 224 -11.52 -10.84 10.45
C SER A 224 -11.84 -10.34 11.85
N HIS A 225 -10.84 -9.97 12.63
CA HIS A 225 -10.94 -9.36 13.94
C HIS A 225 -10.72 -7.83 13.91
N GLY A 226 -10.52 -7.24 12.70
CA GLY A 226 -10.23 -5.81 12.55
C GLY A 226 -8.86 -5.42 13.13
N LEU A 227 -7.89 -6.35 13.17
CA LEU A 227 -6.60 -6.15 13.82
C LEU A 227 -5.44 -6.35 12.83
N PRO A 228 -4.39 -5.51 12.89
CA PRO A 228 -3.11 -5.89 12.30
C PRO A 228 -2.54 -7.11 13.03
N VAL A 229 -1.76 -7.93 12.33
CA VAL A 229 -1.22 -9.20 12.88
C VAL A 229 -0.40 -8.99 14.15
N LEU A 230 0.26 -7.86 14.29
CA LEU A 230 1.05 -7.52 15.47
C LEU A 230 0.21 -7.45 16.76
N LEU A 231 -1.05 -6.98 16.66
CA LEU A 231 -2.01 -6.96 17.78
C LEU A 231 -2.76 -8.28 17.94
N TYR A 232 -2.88 -9.05 16.86
CA TYR A 232 -3.56 -10.34 16.88
C TYR A 232 -2.67 -11.47 17.43
N ASP A 233 -1.42 -11.55 16.96
CA ASP A 233 -0.42 -12.54 17.36
C ASP A 233 0.99 -12.00 17.07
N ALA A 234 1.57 -11.29 18.06
CA ALA A 234 2.86 -10.62 17.95
C ALA A 234 4.04 -11.59 17.75
N GLU A 235 3.91 -12.83 18.18
CA GLU A 235 4.96 -13.86 18.07
C GLU A 235 4.90 -14.61 16.74
N SER A 236 3.84 -14.39 15.95
CA SER A 236 3.70 -15.03 14.66
C SER A 236 4.80 -14.60 13.68
N ARG A 237 5.16 -15.50 12.78
CA ARG A 237 6.12 -15.17 11.70
C ARG A 237 5.64 -13.99 10.86
N GLY A 238 4.33 -13.86 10.66
CA GLY A 238 3.74 -12.73 9.94
C GLY A 238 4.04 -11.39 10.62
N ALA A 239 3.89 -11.30 11.94
CA ALA A 239 4.21 -10.11 12.72
C ALA A 239 5.71 -9.80 12.67
N ILE A 240 6.55 -10.80 12.93
CA ILE A 240 8.01 -10.66 12.93
C ILE A 240 8.52 -10.19 11.56
N ASN A 241 8.03 -10.78 10.46
CA ASN A 241 8.47 -10.37 9.13
C ASN A 241 8.07 -8.91 8.81
N HIS A 242 6.87 -8.45 9.21
CA HIS A 242 6.48 -7.05 8.98
C HIS A 242 7.26 -6.08 9.86
N MET A 243 7.63 -6.45 11.09
CA MET A 243 8.55 -5.65 11.91
C MET A 243 9.94 -5.52 11.26
N GLN A 244 10.48 -6.62 10.71
CA GLN A 244 11.74 -6.61 9.97
C GLN A 244 11.65 -5.73 8.71
N LEU A 245 10.54 -5.85 7.96
CA LEU A 245 10.29 -5.01 6.78
C LEU A 245 10.22 -3.52 7.15
N ALA A 246 9.55 -3.18 8.25
CA ALA A 246 9.45 -1.81 8.74
C ALA A 246 10.83 -1.24 9.10
N GLN A 247 11.67 -2.02 9.77
CA GLN A 247 13.03 -1.62 10.09
C GLN A 247 13.88 -1.44 8.83
N GLU A 248 13.81 -2.40 7.88
CA GLU A 248 14.52 -2.30 6.60
C GLU A 248 14.09 -1.06 5.81
N LEU A 249 12.79 -0.74 5.79
CA LEU A 249 12.26 0.45 5.14
C LEU A 249 12.77 1.75 5.79
N ILE A 250 12.81 1.80 7.13
CA ILE A 250 13.35 2.95 7.87
C ILE A 250 14.82 3.15 7.52
N ASP A 251 15.61 2.08 7.49
CA ASP A 251 17.05 2.16 7.23
C ASP A 251 17.37 2.60 5.80
N LYS A 252 16.56 2.18 4.83
CA LYS A 252 16.65 2.65 3.43
C LYS A 252 16.31 4.12 3.25
N ASN A 253 15.59 4.73 4.20
CA ASN A 253 15.06 6.10 4.10
C ASN A 253 15.67 7.07 5.15
N ARG A 254 16.82 6.74 5.70
CA ARG A 254 17.58 7.60 6.62
C ARG A 254 18.39 8.68 5.91
#